data_48d8e2ec8a3f7d8f43bdfdfb9e220b2f
#
_entry.id   48d8e2ec8a3f7d8f43bdfdfb9e220b2f
#
_cell.length_a   1.000
_cell.length_b   1.000
_cell.length_c   1.000
_cell.angle_alpha   90.00
_cell.angle_beta   90.00
_cell.angle_gamma   90.00
#
_symmetry.space_group_name_H-M   'P 1'
#
loop_
_entity.id
_entity.type
_entity.pdbx_description
1 polymer ?
#
loop_
_entity_poly.entity_id
_entity_poly.type
_entity_poly.pdbx_seq_one_letter_code
_entity_poly.pdbx_strand_id
1 'polypeptide(L)'
;MGKVVIFDWGGVIMHKHPVDNNDRQAIIRTIRSFNPNLTDEEAWDVYTKTLIDENGIYISRQDDELSKIKWVDRINRVGNFNASVDEFSTRFIAEHLKVGYYKELVDFIHFLKDICQIGLFSDLIFCCAPVLDEQVDLSQFDYVWLSYITHLRKNTEEVFELVEKDVQVSPEDIMFIDDTTVNIENAKKRGWNTCQAFGYELDKIKDSIEKFIGYKLESESNGKKM
;
A
#
# COMPACT_ATOMS: atom_id res chain seq x y z
N MET A 1 -8.53 -16.59 -21.03
CA MET A 1 -8.47 -15.34 -20.22
C MET A 1 -7.32 -15.51 -19.25
N GLY A 2 -6.51 -14.46 -19.04
CA GLY A 2 -5.32 -14.55 -18.21
C GLY A 2 -5.64 -14.46 -16.71
N LYS A 3 -4.76 -14.98 -15.88
CA LYS A 3 -4.81 -14.80 -14.41
C LYS A 3 -4.26 -13.43 -14.03
N VAL A 4 -4.79 -12.85 -12.95
CA VAL A 4 -4.37 -11.55 -12.40
C VAL A 4 -3.87 -11.74 -10.97
N VAL A 5 -2.67 -11.26 -10.68
CA VAL A 5 -2.10 -11.25 -9.32
C VAL A 5 -2.02 -9.80 -8.85
N ILE A 6 -2.66 -9.50 -7.74
CA ILE A 6 -2.81 -8.15 -7.20
C ILE A 6 -2.05 -8.06 -5.88
N PHE A 7 -1.22 -7.03 -5.73
CA PHE A 7 -0.42 -6.78 -4.53
C PHE A 7 -0.88 -5.52 -3.81
N ASP A 8 -0.92 -5.57 -2.48
CA ASP A 8 -0.91 -4.35 -1.67
C ASP A 8 0.49 -3.72 -1.67
N TRP A 9 0.56 -2.42 -1.33
CA TRP A 9 1.83 -1.73 -1.14
C TRP A 9 2.28 -1.77 0.33
N GLY A 10 1.45 -1.30 1.25
CA GLY A 10 1.82 -1.16 2.65
C GLY A 10 1.95 -2.50 3.37
N GLY A 11 3.15 -2.90 3.79
CA GLY A 11 3.38 -4.19 4.42
C GLY A 11 3.67 -5.33 3.45
N VAL A 12 3.29 -5.20 2.19
CA VAL A 12 3.60 -6.17 1.13
C VAL A 12 4.81 -5.70 0.31
N ILE A 13 4.75 -4.54 -0.32
CA ILE A 13 5.90 -3.98 -1.06
C ILE A 13 6.75 -3.10 -0.14
N MET A 14 6.16 -2.10 0.52
CA MET A 14 6.84 -1.27 1.50
C MET A 14 7.05 -2.02 2.81
N HIS A 15 8.21 -1.82 3.46
CA HIS A 15 8.50 -2.42 4.75
C HIS A 15 7.49 -1.99 5.83
N LYS A 16 6.85 -2.97 6.45
CA LYS A 16 5.99 -2.81 7.62
C LYS A 16 6.13 -4.06 8.48
N HIS A 17 7.26 -4.17 9.15
CA HIS A 17 7.50 -5.32 10.01
C HIS A 17 6.73 -5.16 11.33
N PRO A 18 5.99 -6.18 11.80
CA PRO A 18 5.17 -6.08 13.01
C PRO A 18 5.95 -5.70 14.28
N VAL A 19 7.24 -6.07 14.36
CA VAL A 19 8.10 -5.77 15.50
C VAL A 19 8.71 -4.37 15.40
N ASP A 20 9.24 -4.01 14.22
CA ASP A 20 9.97 -2.75 14.03
C ASP A 20 9.03 -1.56 13.79
N ASN A 21 7.82 -1.83 13.28
CA ASN A 21 6.75 -0.85 13.05
C ASN A 21 7.24 0.43 12.34
N ASN A 22 8.05 0.23 11.29
CA ASN A 22 8.84 1.28 10.64
C ASN A 22 8.01 2.41 10.05
N ASP A 23 6.84 2.10 9.47
CA ASP A 23 5.89 3.09 8.94
C ASP A 23 5.29 3.96 10.04
N ARG A 24 4.87 3.35 11.16
CA ARG A 24 4.42 4.09 12.36
C ARG A 24 5.51 5.02 12.87
N GLN A 25 6.75 4.55 12.92
CA GLN A 25 7.89 5.34 13.38
C GLN A 25 8.20 6.50 12.42
N ALA A 26 8.03 6.33 11.11
CA ALA A 26 8.17 7.42 10.15
C ALA A 26 7.12 8.52 10.37
N ILE A 27 5.87 8.13 10.63
CA ILE A 27 4.79 9.07 10.98
C ILE A 27 5.10 9.82 12.28
N ILE A 28 5.50 9.11 13.33
CA ILE A 28 5.88 9.69 14.63
C ILE A 28 7.01 10.70 14.45
N ARG A 29 8.09 10.34 13.75
CA ARG A 29 9.20 11.27 13.47
C ARG A 29 8.75 12.48 12.67
N THR A 30 7.85 12.30 11.71
CA THR A 30 7.25 13.43 10.96
C THR A 30 6.55 14.40 11.90
N ILE A 31 5.63 13.95 12.72
CA ILE A 31 4.86 14.80 13.65
C ILE A 31 5.78 15.47 14.67
N ARG A 32 6.68 14.70 15.29
CA ARG A 32 7.61 15.23 16.31
C ARG A 32 8.64 16.20 15.74
N SER A 33 8.91 16.18 14.44
CA SER A 33 9.77 17.19 13.81
C SER A 33 9.16 18.59 13.85
N PHE A 34 7.84 18.70 13.96
CA PHE A 34 7.11 19.97 14.12
C PHE A 34 6.81 20.30 15.58
N ASN A 35 6.60 19.28 16.43
CA ASN A 35 6.43 19.48 17.86
C ASN A 35 7.22 18.41 18.65
N PRO A 36 8.49 18.70 19.02
CA PRO A 36 9.37 17.76 19.72
C PRO A 36 8.93 17.44 21.17
N ASN A 37 7.99 18.20 21.73
CA ASN A 37 7.49 17.97 23.08
C ASN A 37 6.49 16.81 23.17
N LEU A 38 5.95 16.35 22.03
CA LEU A 38 5.05 15.20 22.00
C LEU A 38 5.83 13.90 22.27
N THR A 39 5.24 13.02 23.06
CA THR A 39 5.68 11.62 23.16
C THR A 39 5.37 10.89 21.86
N ASP A 40 5.91 9.69 21.67
CA ASP A 40 5.63 8.86 20.50
C ASP A 40 4.16 8.49 20.39
N GLU A 41 3.49 8.19 21.51
CA GLU A 41 2.06 7.88 21.54
C GLU A 41 1.20 9.10 21.21
N GLU A 42 1.52 10.28 21.73
CA GLU A 42 0.81 11.51 21.40
C GLU A 42 0.97 11.86 19.92
N ALA A 43 2.17 11.72 19.35
CA ALA A 43 2.42 11.94 17.93
C ALA A 43 1.63 10.95 17.06
N TRP A 44 1.57 9.68 17.45
CA TRP A 44 0.74 8.69 16.77
C TRP A 44 -0.75 9.02 16.86
N ASP A 45 -1.20 9.46 18.03
CA ASP A 45 -2.58 9.91 18.26
C ASP A 45 -2.96 11.12 17.38
N VAL A 46 -2.04 12.09 17.20
CA VAL A 46 -2.26 13.23 16.28
C VAL A 46 -2.58 12.72 14.88
N TYR A 47 -1.81 11.79 14.37
CA TYR A 47 -2.05 11.22 13.04
C TYR A 47 -3.37 10.45 12.96
N THR A 48 -3.58 9.49 13.85
CA THR A 48 -4.74 8.60 13.78
C THR A 48 -6.07 9.31 13.97
N LYS A 49 -6.14 10.30 14.87
CA LYS A 49 -7.33 11.13 15.11
C LYS A 49 -7.66 12.06 13.95
N THR A 50 -6.72 12.29 13.04
CA THR A 50 -6.91 13.19 11.89
C THR A 50 -7.15 12.47 10.57
N LEU A 51 -7.07 11.14 10.53
CA LEU A 51 -7.29 10.35 9.32
C LEU A 51 -8.72 10.42 8.78
N ILE A 52 -9.69 10.75 9.63
CA ILE A 52 -11.11 10.86 9.27
C ILE A 52 -11.54 12.32 9.48
N ASP A 53 -12.23 12.90 8.51
CA ASP A 53 -12.75 14.25 8.63
C ASP A 53 -14.08 14.31 9.42
N GLU A 54 -14.61 15.53 9.59
CA GLU A 54 -15.88 15.77 10.28
C GLU A 54 -17.12 15.15 9.61
N ASN A 55 -16.99 14.74 8.34
CA ASN A 55 -18.03 14.06 7.58
C ASN A 55 -17.86 12.54 7.57
N GLY A 56 -16.88 12.01 8.31
CA GLY A 56 -16.56 10.59 8.35
C GLY A 56 -15.78 10.08 7.14
N ILE A 57 -15.19 10.98 6.33
CA ILE A 57 -14.43 10.62 5.14
C ILE A 57 -12.95 10.47 5.49
N TYR A 58 -12.36 9.34 5.12
CA TYR A 58 -10.93 9.11 5.28
C TYR A 58 -10.10 9.97 4.33
N ILE A 59 -8.99 10.53 4.83
CA ILE A 59 -8.06 11.33 4.03
C ILE A 59 -7.47 10.53 2.85
N SER A 60 -7.31 9.23 2.97
CA SER A 60 -6.86 8.37 1.87
C SER A 60 -7.82 8.29 0.67
N ARG A 61 -9.00 8.91 0.76
CA ARG A 61 -9.96 9.06 -0.35
C ARG A 61 -9.94 10.46 -0.98
N GLN A 62 -9.00 11.31 -0.59
CA GLN A 62 -8.99 12.72 -0.94
C GLN A 62 -7.60 13.12 -1.46
N ASP A 63 -7.55 13.71 -2.64
CA ASP A 63 -6.31 14.21 -3.24
C ASP A 63 -6.41 15.66 -3.75
N ASP A 64 -7.61 16.27 -3.67
CA ASP A 64 -7.80 17.66 -4.04
C ASP A 64 -7.10 18.62 -3.06
N GLU A 65 -6.69 19.76 -3.58
CA GLU A 65 -5.87 20.74 -2.83
C GLU A 65 -6.54 21.22 -1.54
N LEU A 66 -7.87 21.44 -1.58
CA LEU A 66 -8.62 21.89 -0.41
C LEU A 66 -8.63 20.82 0.70
N SER A 67 -8.78 19.56 0.33
CA SER A 67 -8.74 18.43 1.27
C SER A 67 -7.36 18.27 1.92
N LYS A 68 -6.29 18.44 1.16
CA LYS A 68 -4.91 18.45 1.67
C LYS A 68 -4.71 19.56 2.70
N ILE A 69 -5.12 20.78 2.37
CA ILE A 69 -5.05 21.92 3.29
C ILE A 69 -5.83 21.65 4.57
N LYS A 70 -7.10 21.22 4.46
CA LYS A 70 -7.94 20.93 5.63
C LYS A 70 -7.36 19.83 6.51
N TRP A 71 -6.73 18.83 5.93
CA TRP A 71 -6.11 17.75 6.72
C TRP A 71 -4.87 18.25 7.46
N VAL A 72 -3.99 19.01 6.81
CA VAL A 72 -2.80 19.57 7.45
C VAL A 72 -3.19 20.58 8.54
N ASP A 73 -4.20 21.42 8.31
CA ASP A 73 -4.75 22.31 9.35
C ASP A 73 -5.28 21.55 10.56
N ARG A 74 -5.91 20.40 10.34
CA ARG A 74 -6.40 19.52 11.41
C ARG A 74 -5.25 18.89 12.19
N ILE A 75 -4.21 18.41 11.50
CA ILE A 75 -2.97 17.92 12.11
C ILE A 75 -2.30 19.02 12.94
N ASN A 76 -2.15 20.22 12.39
CA ASN A 76 -1.59 21.38 13.08
C ASN A 76 -2.33 21.67 14.39
N ARG A 77 -3.66 21.69 14.33
CA ARG A 77 -4.51 21.97 15.50
C ARG A 77 -4.38 20.91 16.58
N VAL A 78 -4.45 19.63 16.21
CA VAL A 78 -4.35 18.51 17.17
C VAL A 78 -2.94 18.37 17.72
N GLY A 79 -1.93 18.55 16.87
CA GLY A 79 -0.51 18.44 17.24
C GLY A 79 0.09 19.69 17.87
N ASN A 80 -0.67 20.80 17.90
CA ASN A 80 -0.22 22.11 18.41
C ASN A 80 1.09 22.59 17.74
N PHE A 81 1.09 22.65 16.41
CA PHE A 81 2.17 23.23 15.60
C PHE A 81 1.59 23.96 14.36
N ASN A 82 2.44 24.48 13.49
CA ASN A 82 2.01 25.19 12.29
C ASN A 82 2.93 24.84 11.12
N ALA A 83 2.49 23.90 10.30
CA ALA A 83 3.16 23.49 9.07
C ALA A 83 2.27 23.82 7.87
N SER A 84 2.86 24.25 6.75
CA SER A 84 2.17 24.26 5.46
C SER A 84 2.02 22.84 4.92
N VAL A 85 1.18 22.66 3.88
CA VAL A 85 1.02 21.37 3.19
C VAL A 85 2.36 20.90 2.63
N ASP A 86 3.13 21.81 2.03
CA ASP A 86 4.43 21.47 1.42
C ASP A 86 5.45 21.05 2.47
N GLU A 87 5.55 21.78 3.59
CA GLU A 87 6.46 21.41 4.68
C GLU A 87 6.12 20.06 5.29
N PHE A 88 4.82 19.84 5.55
CA PHE A 88 4.36 18.55 6.09
C PHE A 88 4.64 17.40 5.11
N SER A 89 4.26 17.57 3.84
CA SER A 89 4.47 16.54 2.81
C SER A 89 5.95 16.26 2.59
N THR A 90 6.79 17.27 2.51
CA THR A 90 8.25 17.12 2.37
C THR A 90 8.84 16.32 3.52
N ARG A 91 8.45 16.61 4.75
CA ARG A 91 8.93 15.89 5.93
C ARG A 91 8.39 14.46 5.98
N PHE A 92 7.12 14.28 5.66
CA PHE A 92 6.47 12.97 5.61
C PHE A 92 7.17 12.05 4.58
N ILE A 93 7.38 12.54 3.37
CA ILE A 93 8.08 11.81 2.30
C ILE A 93 9.49 11.45 2.75
N ALA A 94 10.26 12.40 3.28
CA ALA A 94 11.64 12.17 3.71
C ALA A 94 11.76 11.11 4.82
N GLU A 95 10.78 11.01 5.73
CA GLU A 95 10.77 9.97 6.75
C GLU A 95 10.31 8.62 6.21
N HIS A 96 9.35 8.58 5.29
CA HIS A 96 8.86 7.34 4.70
C HIS A 96 9.83 6.73 3.70
N LEU A 97 10.64 7.52 2.98
CA LEU A 97 11.71 6.99 2.12
C LEU A 97 12.76 6.19 2.91
N LYS A 98 12.92 6.45 4.22
CA LYS A 98 13.80 5.67 5.10
C LYS A 98 13.22 4.32 5.51
N VAL A 99 11.92 4.10 5.32
CA VAL A 99 11.26 2.84 5.66
C VAL A 99 11.75 1.72 4.74
N GLY A 100 11.96 2.03 3.45
CA GLY A 100 12.42 1.06 2.47
C GLY A 100 11.30 0.13 1.96
N TYR A 101 11.71 -0.86 1.15
CA TYR A 101 10.80 -1.82 0.54
C TYR A 101 11.47 -3.19 0.37
N TYR A 102 10.69 -4.23 0.15
CA TYR A 102 11.16 -5.61 -0.07
C TYR A 102 11.61 -5.79 -1.53
N LYS A 103 12.88 -5.46 -1.79
CA LYS A 103 13.44 -5.49 -3.15
C LYS A 103 13.25 -6.84 -3.84
N GLU A 104 13.50 -7.94 -3.14
CA GLU A 104 13.37 -9.29 -3.70
C GLU A 104 11.93 -9.61 -4.14
N LEU A 105 10.93 -9.07 -3.42
CA LEU A 105 9.53 -9.17 -3.84
C LEU A 105 9.26 -8.32 -5.09
N VAL A 106 9.80 -7.10 -5.16
CA VAL A 106 9.65 -6.24 -6.36
C VAL A 106 10.30 -6.90 -7.57
N ASP A 107 11.50 -7.45 -7.43
CA ASP A 107 12.16 -8.21 -8.51
C ASP A 107 11.30 -9.42 -8.94
N PHE A 108 10.65 -10.10 -8.00
CA PHE A 108 9.74 -11.21 -8.30
C PHE A 108 8.44 -10.73 -8.98
N ILE A 109 7.87 -9.60 -8.58
CA ILE A 109 6.71 -8.98 -9.26
C ILE A 109 7.04 -8.68 -10.73
N HIS A 110 8.23 -8.13 -10.99
CA HIS A 110 8.69 -7.88 -12.37
C HIS A 110 8.80 -9.18 -13.18
N PHE A 111 9.31 -10.25 -12.59
CA PHE A 111 9.36 -11.56 -13.22
C PHE A 111 7.96 -12.12 -13.55
N LEU A 112 6.98 -11.92 -12.69
CA LEU A 112 5.61 -12.40 -12.89
C LEU A 112 4.90 -11.74 -14.08
N LYS A 113 5.33 -10.56 -14.52
CA LYS A 113 4.74 -9.83 -15.65
C LYS A 113 4.77 -10.62 -16.97
N ASP A 114 5.76 -11.49 -17.15
CA ASP A 114 5.84 -12.36 -18.32
C ASP A 114 4.90 -13.59 -18.24
N ILE A 115 4.23 -13.77 -17.10
CA ILE A 115 3.44 -14.96 -16.77
C ILE A 115 1.96 -14.65 -16.62
N CYS A 116 1.62 -13.54 -15.96
CA CYS A 116 0.26 -13.13 -15.66
C CYS A 116 0.13 -11.61 -15.61
N GLN A 117 -1.09 -11.11 -15.59
CA GLN A 117 -1.32 -9.67 -15.38
C GLN A 117 -1.08 -9.31 -13.92
N ILE A 118 -0.53 -8.12 -13.68
CA ILE A 118 -0.14 -7.66 -12.35
C ILE A 118 -0.91 -6.39 -11.99
N GLY A 119 -1.51 -6.38 -10.79
CA GLY A 119 -2.19 -5.22 -10.23
C GLY A 119 -1.54 -4.72 -8.95
N LEU A 120 -1.62 -3.40 -8.74
CA LEU A 120 -1.32 -2.73 -7.48
C LEU A 120 -2.60 -2.17 -6.89
N PHE A 121 -2.96 -2.58 -5.67
CA PHE A 121 -4.20 -2.16 -5.02
C PHE A 121 -3.94 -1.73 -3.58
N SER A 122 -3.95 -0.42 -3.31
CA SER A 122 -3.54 0.10 -2.01
C SER A 122 -4.36 1.29 -1.50
N ASP A 123 -4.59 1.30 -0.19
CA ASP A 123 -5.16 2.45 0.52
C ASP A 123 -4.03 3.41 0.91
N LEU A 124 -3.88 4.50 0.16
CA LEU A 124 -2.82 5.49 0.33
C LEU A 124 -3.36 6.89 0.56
N ILE A 125 -2.66 7.68 1.36
CA ILE A 125 -2.81 9.13 1.38
C ILE A 125 -1.93 9.77 0.29
N PHE A 126 -2.28 10.95 -0.18
CA PHE A 126 -1.58 11.65 -1.27
C PHE A 126 -0.07 11.83 -1.03
N CYS A 127 0.36 11.99 0.23
CA CYS A 127 1.79 12.12 0.58
C CYS A 127 2.58 10.83 0.32
N CYS A 128 1.94 9.68 0.16
CA CYS A 128 2.62 8.42 -0.12
C CYS A 128 3.00 8.25 -1.60
N ALA A 129 2.36 8.98 -2.52
CA ALA A 129 2.61 8.84 -3.96
C ALA A 129 4.10 8.97 -4.34
N PRO A 130 4.84 10.01 -3.91
CA PRO A 130 6.26 10.12 -4.23
C PRO A 130 7.12 9.01 -3.60
N VAL A 131 6.71 8.45 -2.45
CA VAL A 131 7.41 7.32 -1.82
C VAL A 131 7.19 6.04 -2.63
N LEU A 132 5.97 5.84 -3.11
CA LEU A 132 5.63 4.72 -3.98
C LEU A 132 6.42 4.77 -5.29
N ASP A 133 6.49 5.95 -5.94
CA ASP A 133 7.19 6.15 -7.20
C ASP A 133 8.70 5.87 -7.11
N GLU A 134 9.32 6.11 -5.92
CA GLU A 134 10.73 5.78 -5.66
C GLU A 134 10.97 4.29 -5.39
N GLN A 135 9.94 3.55 -4.99
CA GLN A 135 10.07 2.14 -4.61
C GLN A 135 9.72 1.18 -5.74
N VAL A 136 8.77 1.56 -6.59
CA VAL A 136 8.28 0.73 -7.68
C VAL A 136 8.06 1.56 -8.95
N ASP A 137 8.39 0.98 -10.09
CA ASP A 137 8.00 1.52 -11.39
C ASP A 137 6.54 1.13 -11.67
N LEU A 138 5.63 2.09 -11.55
CA LEU A 138 4.20 1.86 -11.77
C LEU A 138 3.88 1.38 -13.19
N SER A 139 4.75 1.63 -14.18
CA SER A 139 4.58 1.11 -15.54
C SER A 139 4.71 -0.42 -15.64
N GLN A 140 5.22 -1.05 -14.59
CA GLN A 140 5.31 -2.49 -14.50
C GLN A 140 3.98 -3.16 -14.11
N PHE A 141 2.99 -2.40 -13.63
CA PHE A 141 1.67 -2.91 -13.29
C PHE A 141 0.70 -2.69 -14.46
N ASP A 142 -0.06 -3.72 -14.79
CA ASP A 142 -1.12 -3.62 -15.79
C ASP A 142 -2.32 -2.83 -15.24
N TYR A 143 -2.51 -2.87 -13.92
CA TYR A 143 -3.59 -2.19 -13.21
C TYR A 143 -3.07 -1.51 -11.95
N VAL A 144 -3.55 -0.29 -11.66
CA VAL A 144 -3.18 0.47 -10.47
C VAL A 144 -4.43 1.10 -9.84
N TRP A 145 -4.79 0.66 -8.64
CA TRP A 145 -5.91 1.20 -7.86
C TRP A 145 -5.38 1.77 -6.53
N LEU A 146 -5.28 3.08 -6.47
CA LEU A 146 -4.85 3.82 -5.29
C LEU A 146 -6.04 4.61 -4.74
N SER A 147 -6.33 4.49 -3.45
CA SER A 147 -7.55 5.02 -2.86
C SER A 147 -7.71 6.54 -3.01
N TYR A 148 -6.62 7.30 -3.05
CA TYR A 148 -6.68 8.75 -3.28
C TYR A 148 -7.03 9.12 -4.73
N ILE A 149 -6.82 8.20 -5.70
CA ILE A 149 -7.19 8.37 -7.10
C ILE A 149 -8.61 7.85 -7.35
N THR A 150 -8.91 6.66 -6.85
CA THR A 150 -10.22 6.02 -7.05
C THR A 150 -11.31 6.59 -6.14
N HIS A 151 -10.93 7.30 -5.08
CA HIS A 151 -11.80 7.78 -3.99
C HIS A 151 -12.55 6.65 -3.26
N LEU A 152 -12.08 5.41 -3.40
CA LEU A 152 -12.62 4.20 -2.78
C LEU A 152 -11.55 3.52 -1.93
N ARG A 153 -11.96 2.74 -0.94
CA ARG A 153 -11.06 2.01 -0.04
C ARG A 153 -11.41 0.53 0.01
N LYS A 154 -10.44 -0.31 0.38
CA LYS A 154 -10.57 -1.77 0.53
C LYS A 154 -11.60 -2.21 1.58
N ASN A 155 -12.20 -1.30 2.32
CA ASN A 155 -13.29 -1.59 3.25
C ASN A 155 -14.70 -1.37 2.64
N THR A 156 -14.80 -1.08 1.35
CA THR A 156 -16.07 -0.90 0.62
C THR A 156 -16.20 -1.95 -0.49
N GLU A 157 -17.43 -2.35 -0.83
CA GLU A 157 -17.67 -3.31 -1.91
C GLU A 157 -17.36 -2.70 -3.28
N GLU A 158 -17.65 -1.42 -3.45
CA GLU A 158 -17.54 -0.70 -4.70
C GLU A 158 -16.10 -0.73 -5.28
N VAL A 159 -15.08 -0.74 -4.44
CA VAL A 159 -13.69 -0.82 -4.93
C VAL A 159 -13.36 -2.19 -5.51
N PHE A 160 -13.90 -3.27 -4.92
CA PHE A 160 -13.72 -4.61 -5.47
C PHE A 160 -14.48 -4.76 -6.79
N GLU A 161 -15.68 -4.19 -6.91
CA GLU A 161 -16.45 -4.14 -8.16
C GLU A 161 -15.70 -3.38 -9.25
N LEU A 162 -15.04 -2.27 -8.89
CA LEU A 162 -14.17 -1.52 -9.81
C LEU A 162 -13.03 -2.40 -10.32
N VAL A 163 -12.32 -3.10 -9.42
CA VAL A 163 -11.23 -4.01 -9.78
C VAL A 163 -11.74 -5.10 -10.74
N GLU A 164 -12.83 -5.79 -10.40
CA GLU A 164 -13.41 -6.86 -11.23
C GLU A 164 -13.81 -6.35 -12.62
N LYS A 165 -14.40 -5.15 -12.68
CA LYS A 165 -14.77 -4.50 -13.95
C LYS A 165 -13.55 -4.18 -14.82
N ASP A 166 -12.45 -3.75 -14.21
CA ASP A 166 -11.25 -3.36 -14.94
C ASP A 166 -10.49 -4.59 -15.46
N VAL A 167 -10.32 -5.62 -14.61
CA VAL A 167 -9.57 -6.83 -14.99
C VAL A 167 -10.34 -7.76 -15.93
N GLN A 168 -11.66 -7.76 -15.91
CA GLN A 168 -12.55 -8.52 -16.79
C GLN A 168 -12.26 -10.04 -16.83
N VAL A 169 -11.87 -10.62 -15.70
CA VAL A 169 -11.70 -12.06 -15.51
C VAL A 169 -12.67 -12.58 -14.44
N SER A 170 -12.83 -13.89 -14.34
CA SER A 170 -13.65 -14.50 -13.27
C SER A 170 -12.99 -14.27 -11.90
N PRO A 171 -13.74 -14.14 -10.80
CA PRO A 171 -13.18 -13.96 -9.46
C PRO A 171 -12.14 -15.02 -9.06
N GLU A 172 -12.33 -16.27 -9.48
CA GLU A 172 -11.40 -17.38 -9.26
C GLU A 172 -10.08 -17.24 -10.04
N ASP A 173 -9.99 -16.33 -11.02
CA ASP A 173 -8.78 -16.00 -11.77
C ASP A 173 -8.08 -14.74 -11.23
N ILE A 174 -8.54 -14.21 -10.10
CA ILE A 174 -7.91 -13.12 -9.35
C ILE A 174 -7.23 -13.68 -8.12
N MET A 175 -5.99 -13.28 -7.84
CA MET A 175 -5.28 -13.52 -6.59
C MET A 175 -4.88 -12.20 -5.95
N PHE A 176 -5.19 -12.03 -4.66
CA PHE A 176 -4.86 -10.85 -3.89
C PHE A 176 -3.92 -11.16 -2.73
N ILE A 177 -2.83 -10.39 -2.63
CA ILE A 177 -1.80 -10.50 -1.61
C ILE A 177 -1.83 -9.21 -0.77
N ASP A 178 -2.13 -9.36 0.53
CA ASP A 178 -2.30 -8.24 1.46
C ASP A 178 -1.92 -8.71 2.88
N ASP A 179 -1.36 -7.84 3.72
CA ASP A 179 -1.01 -8.17 5.10
C ASP A 179 -2.22 -8.11 6.06
N THR A 180 -3.26 -7.39 5.65
CA THR A 180 -4.40 -7.01 6.51
C THR A 180 -5.55 -8.01 6.39
N THR A 181 -5.91 -8.65 7.51
CA THR A 181 -6.95 -9.69 7.58
C THR A 181 -8.27 -9.26 6.97
N VAL A 182 -8.75 -8.04 7.28
CA VAL A 182 -10.06 -7.58 6.80
C VAL A 182 -10.09 -7.42 5.27
N ASN A 183 -8.99 -7.02 4.65
CA ASN A 183 -8.89 -6.90 3.19
C ASN A 183 -8.96 -8.28 2.52
N ILE A 184 -8.23 -9.23 3.11
CA ILE A 184 -8.24 -10.65 2.68
C ILE A 184 -9.64 -11.26 2.81
N GLU A 185 -10.35 -11.01 3.90
CA GLU A 185 -11.71 -11.50 4.10
C GLU A 185 -12.70 -10.90 3.10
N ASN A 186 -12.56 -9.62 2.78
CA ASN A 186 -13.41 -8.97 1.78
C ASN A 186 -13.16 -9.55 0.38
N ALA A 187 -11.91 -9.76 -0.01
CA ALA A 187 -11.58 -10.42 -1.28
C ALA A 187 -12.13 -11.86 -1.36
N LYS A 188 -12.01 -12.64 -0.26
CA LYS A 188 -12.57 -13.99 -0.18
C LYS A 188 -14.09 -14.03 -0.36
N LYS A 189 -14.83 -13.07 0.22
CA LYS A 189 -16.28 -12.96 0.03
C LYS A 189 -16.68 -12.78 -1.44
N ARG A 190 -15.78 -12.17 -2.24
CA ARG A 190 -15.95 -11.98 -3.68
C ARG A 190 -15.55 -13.21 -4.51
N GLY A 191 -15.00 -14.25 -3.88
CA GLY A 191 -14.53 -15.46 -4.56
C GLY A 191 -13.10 -15.37 -5.09
N TRP A 192 -12.31 -14.33 -4.71
CA TRP A 192 -10.93 -14.21 -5.10
C TRP A 192 -10.05 -15.22 -4.35
N ASN A 193 -8.98 -15.68 -4.99
CA ASN A 193 -7.89 -16.33 -4.29
C ASN A 193 -7.12 -15.30 -3.46
N THR A 194 -6.59 -15.70 -2.33
CA THR A 194 -5.92 -14.76 -1.43
C THR A 194 -4.69 -15.37 -0.78
N CYS A 195 -3.69 -14.53 -0.53
CA CYS A 195 -2.54 -14.83 0.33
C CYS A 195 -2.39 -13.72 1.36
N GLN A 196 -2.71 -14.00 2.63
CA GLN A 196 -2.39 -13.07 3.70
C GLN A 196 -0.91 -13.21 4.04
N ALA A 197 -0.09 -12.20 3.68
CA ALA A 197 1.35 -12.23 3.88
C ALA A 197 1.94 -10.83 3.96
N PHE A 198 3.04 -10.71 4.73
CA PHE A 198 3.96 -9.57 4.62
C PHE A 198 5.00 -9.86 3.53
N GLY A 199 5.61 -8.81 2.97
CA GLY A 199 6.57 -8.95 1.88
C GLY A 199 7.84 -9.76 2.23
N TYR A 200 8.21 -9.85 3.51
CA TYR A 200 9.31 -10.72 3.95
C TYR A 200 8.97 -12.22 3.92
N GLU A 201 7.68 -12.59 3.79
CA GLU A 201 7.23 -13.98 3.64
C GLU A 201 7.26 -14.41 2.15
N LEU A 202 8.32 -14.06 1.43
CA LEU A 202 8.42 -14.23 -0.03
C LEU A 202 8.16 -15.67 -0.48
N ASP A 203 8.67 -16.68 0.25
CA ASP A 203 8.45 -18.08 -0.11
C ASP A 203 6.98 -18.47 -0.02
N LYS A 204 6.26 -17.98 0.99
CA LYS A 204 4.81 -18.18 1.13
C LYS A 204 4.04 -17.52 -0.01
N ILE A 205 4.45 -16.31 -0.42
CA ILE A 205 3.86 -15.59 -1.56
C ILE A 205 4.09 -16.40 -2.84
N LYS A 206 5.32 -16.84 -3.10
CA LYS A 206 5.68 -17.66 -4.26
C LYS A 206 4.87 -18.97 -4.31
N ASP A 207 4.85 -19.73 -3.23
CA ASP A 207 4.10 -20.97 -3.12
C ASP A 207 2.60 -20.78 -3.38
N SER A 208 2.04 -19.67 -2.91
CA SER A 208 0.63 -19.34 -3.11
C SER A 208 0.33 -18.99 -4.57
N ILE A 209 1.22 -18.22 -5.20
CA ILE A 209 1.11 -17.86 -6.62
C ILE A 209 1.27 -19.11 -7.51
N GLU A 210 2.26 -19.97 -7.24
CA GLU A 210 2.46 -21.23 -7.98
C GLU A 210 1.22 -22.12 -7.95
N LYS A 211 0.61 -22.27 -6.78
CA LYS A 211 -0.66 -23.01 -6.64
C LYS A 211 -1.80 -22.38 -7.45
N PHE A 212 -1.87 -21.04 -7.44
CA PHE A 212 -2.87 -20.30 -8.16
C PHE A 212 -2.68 -20.41 -9.68
N ILE A 213 -1.46 -20.24 -10.20
CA ILE A 213 -1.19 -20.36 -11.64
C ILE A 213 -1.20 -21.80 -12.13
N GLY A 214 -0.96 -22.78 -11.25
CA GLY A 214 -1.04 -24.22 -11.53
C GLY A 214 0.27 -24.85 -12.00
N TYR A 215 1.42 -24.16 -11.89
CA TYR A 215 2.75 -24.70 -12.18
C TYR A 215 3.83 -24.05 -11.33
N LYS A 216 4.99 -24.71 -11.24
CA LYS A 216 6.16 -24.22 -10.49
C LYS A 216 6.89 -23.12 -11.28
N LEU A 217 7.23 -22.07 -10.58
CA LEU A 217 8.08 -20.99 -11.10
C LEU A 217 9.53 -21.41 -10.91
N GLU A 218 10.22 -21.73 -12.02
CA GLU A 218 11.64 -22.06 -11.94
C GLU A 218 12.43 -20.81 -11.54
N SER A 219 13.14 -20.89 -10.40
CA SER A 219 14.11 -19.86 -10.05
C SER A 219 15.24 -19.88 -11.11
N GLU A 220 15.50 -18.74 -11.75
CA GLU A 220 16.74 -18.58 -12.56
C GLU A 220 18.00 -18.63 -11.64
N SER A 221 18.26 -19.79 -11.07
CA SER A 221 19.50 -20.10 -10.40
C SER A 221 20.20 -21.25 -11.14
N ASN A 222 20.57 -21.02 -12.40
CA ASN A 222 21.68 -21.75 -13.05
C ASN A 222 21.81 -21.31 -14.53
N GLY A 223 22.63 -20.32 -14.78
CA GLY A 223 22.91 -19.98 -16.17
C GLY A 223 23.89 -18.84 -16.39
N LYS A 224 25.00 -18.79 -15.64
CA LYS A 224 26.27 -18.26 -16.14
C LYS A 224 27.42 -18.96 -15.45
N LYS A 225 27.66 -20.20 -15.88
CA LYS A 225 29.02 -20.73 -16.01
C LYS A 225 29.39 -20.61 -17.47
N MET A 226 30.15 -19.62 -17.80
CA MET A 226 31.28 -19.68 -18.77
C MET A 226 32.03 -18.36 -18.67
#